data_1d5b073b08ff0f07fc663d914d22415f
#
_entry.id   1d5b073b08ff0f07fc663d914d22415f
#
_cell.length_a   1.000
_cell.length_b   1.000
_cell.length_c   1.000
_cell.angle_alpha   90.00
_cell.angle_beta   90.00
_cell.angle_gamma   90.00
#
_symmetry.space_group_name_H-M   'P 1'
#
loop_
_entity.id
_entity.type
_entity.pdbx_description
1 polymer ?
#
loop_
_entity_poly.entity_id
_entity_poly.type
_entity_poly.pdbx_seq_one_letter_code
_entity_poly.pdbx_strand_id
1 'polypeptide(L)'
;MIALPLQGQALRNGNSAFVDENWNAYPDQWDVLLNKTEKLSIEDIEKYMAKWQVELAESREKLVATNSRPKPWKKKCEFVKTDVVGKFHMVLSNGVYVDILNLMPRIQNQIRSLTAFDNPEYYKNKRLGYSNYYNFSAVYLGKDIDGYIRVPRGLRERIAEECTKAGIPIDISDQREIGRPIRASFKGDLRLQQELAAEQLLKNSDGVLEAATAFGKTVVCSYLIAERKVNTLILLQSKDLLAQWWDELNKFLDIREEPPEYETKTGRKKKRDSAIGILHGSKNTLTGIVDIAMVGSMYSKGKFQNLKHSYGMVIVDECHHAASHIYICLLYTSPSPRDTER
;
A
#
# COMPACT_ATOMS: atom_id res chain seq x y z
N MET A 1 5.08 -3.55 -20.08
CA MET A 1 6.32 -2.85 -20.44
C MET A 1 6.39 -2.84 -21.96
N ILE A 2 6.40 -1.68 -22.59
CA ILE A 2 6.55 -1.57 -24.04
C ILE A 2 8.04 -1.53 -24.32
N ALA A 3 8.55 -2.49 -25.11
CA ALA A 3 9.95 -2.49 -25.53
C ALA A 3 10.18 -1.31 -26.50
N LEU A 4 11.20 -0.51 -26.25
CA LEU A 4 11.60 0.55 -27.17
C LEU A 4 12.15 -0.06 -28.44
N PRO A 5 11.96 0.59 -29.61
CA PRO A 5 12.60 0.15 -30.85
C PRO A 5 14.11 0.00 -30.66
N LEU A 6 14.70 -1.02 -31.28
CA LEU A 6 16.14 -1.32 -31.26
C LEU A 6 16.75 -1.62 -29.88
N GLN A 7 15.95 -1.95 -28.88
CA GLN A 7 16.47 -2.35 -27.58
C GLN A 7 17.29 -3.64 -27.72
N GLY A 8 18.57 -3.61 -27.30
CA GLY A 8 19.61 -4.58 -27.67
C GLY A 8 19.24 -6.06 -27.46
N GLN A 9 18.62 -6.45 -26.34
CA GLN A 9 18.23 -7.83 -26.10
C GLN A 9 16.97 -8.24 -26.89
N ALA A 10 16.00 -7.35 -27.02
CA ALA A 10 14.78 -7.58 -27.80
C ALA A 10 15.11 -7.70 -29.29
N LEU A 11 16.03 -6.88 -29.80
CA LEU A 11 16.49 -6.93 -31.18
C LEU A 11 17.22 -8.25 -31.51
N ARG A 12 18.05 -8.77 -30.60
CA ARG A 12 18.73 -10.07 -30.77
C ARG A 12 17.77 -11.25 -30.85
N ASN A 13 16.61 -11.11 -30.22
CA ASN A 13 15.56 -12.13 -30.24
C ASN A 13 14.57 -11.96 -31.41
N GLY A 14 14.87 -11.11 -32.38
CA GLY A 14 13.98 -10.81 -33.51
C GLY A 14 12.78 -9.95 -33.17
N ASN A 15 12.70 -9.41 -31.94
CA ASN A 15 11.66 -8.52 -31.47
C ASN A 15 12.15 -7.07 -31.53
N SER A 16 11.24 -6.10 -31.74
CA SER A 16 11.60 -4.67 -31.71
C SER A 16 12.45 -4.20 -32.94
N ALA A 17 12.37 -4.90 -34.07
CA ALA A 17 12.96 -4.49 -35.34
C ALA A 17 11.95 -3.75 -36.21
N PHE A 18 12.42 -2.82 -37.05
CA PHE A 18 11.62 -2.25 -38.14
C PHE A 18 11.50 -3.26 -39.29
N VAL A 19 10.31 -3.47 -39.78
CA VAL A 19 10.01 -4.44 -40.83
C VAL A 19 9.34 -3.73 -42.02
N ASP A 20 9.48 -4.30 -43.22
CA ASP A 20 8.78 -3.87 -44.41
C ASP A 20 7.32 -4.33 -44.45
N GLU A 21 6.60 -4.02 -45.52
CA GLU A 21 5.19 -4.41 -45.71
C GLU A 21 5.00 -5.93 -45.77
N ASN A 22 6.07 -6.70 -46.03
CA ASN A 22 6.08 -8.16 -46.04
C ASN A 22 6.59 -8.78 -44.75
N TRP A 23 6.76 -7.99 -43.70
CA TRP A 23 7.27 -8.39 -42.35
C TRP A 23 8.75 -8.84 -42.35
N ASN A 24 9.54 -8.45 -43.38
CA ASN A 24 10.96 -8.69 -43.39
C ASN A 24 11.68 -7.56 -42.65
N ALA A 25 12.63 -7.89 -41.78
CA ALA A 25 13.42 -6.89 -41.07
C ALA A 25 14.32 -6.13 -42.04
N TYR A 26 14.34 -4.80 -41.95
CA TYR A 26 15.29 -3.99 -42.73
C TYR A 26 16.73 -4.34 -42.34
N PRO A 27 17.65 -4.44 -43.32
CA PRO A 27 19.04 -4.80 -43.06
C PRO A 27 19.77 -3.73 -42.22
N ASP A 28 19.48 -2.47 -42.40
CA ASP A 28 19.98 -1.38 -41.57
C ASP A 28 18.83 -0.74 -40.77
N GLN A 29 18.73 -1.13 -39.54
CA GLN A 29 17.70 -0.68 -38.60
C GLN A 29 17.88 0.79 -38.18
N TRP A 30 19.15 1.24 -38.14
CA TRP A 30 19.47 2.62 -37.75
C TRP A 30 19.17 3.61 -38.90
N ASP A 31 19.41 3.23 -40.17
CA ASP A 31 19.01 4.03 -41.30
C ASP A 31 17.48 4.27 -41.31
N VAL A 32 16.71 3.23 -41.00
CA VAL A 32 15.25 3.35 -40.89
C VAL A 32 14.87 4.34 -39.80
N LEU A 33 15.46 4.21 -38.60
CA LEU A 33 15.14 5.10 -37.48
C LEU A 33 15.52 6.55 -37.73
N LEU A 34 16.69 6.78 -38.34
CA LEU A 34 17.23 8.14 -38.52
C LEU A 34 16.74 8.86 -39.73
N ASN A 35 16.53 8.13 -40.84
CA ASN A 35 16.30 8.73 -42.16
C ASN A 35 14.93 8.42 -42.78
N LYS A 36 14.32 7.25 -42.41
CA LYS A 36 13.04 6.84 -43.05
C LYS A 36 11.84 7.02 -42.15
N THR A 37 12.00 7.14 -40.82
CA THR A 37 10.88 7.44 -39.93
C THR A 37 10.59 8.95 -39.92
N GLU A 38 9.33 9.30 -40.10
CA GLU A 38 8.89 10.67 -39.90
C GLU A 38 9.02 11.06 -38.44
N LYS A 39 9.65 12.20 -38.19
CA LYS A 39 9.78 12.77 -36.85
C LYS A 39 8.57 13.64 -36.60
N LEU A 40 7.79 13.29 -35.59
CA LEU A 40 6.67 14.12 -35.17
C LEU A 40 7.18 15.41 -34.53
N SER A 41 6.59 16.54 -34.92
CA SER A 41 6.79 17.80 -34.21
C SER A 41 6.08 17.79 -32.86
N ILE A 42 6.42 18.72 -31.97
CA ILE A 42 5.71 18.88 -30.69
C ILE A 42 4.22 19.18 -30.93
N GLU A 43 3.93 19.99 -31.95
CA GLU A 43 2.56 20.34 -32.36
C GLU A 43 1.76 19.11 -32.83
N ASP A 44 2.40 18.19 -33.58
CA ASP A 44 1.76 16.94 -34.00
C ASP A 44 1.45 16.04 -32.80
N ILE A 45 2.38 15.96 -31.85
CA ILE A 45 2.18 15.17 -30.61
C ILE A 45 1.00 15.74 -29.81
N GLU A 46 0.93 17.06 -29.63
CA GLU A 46 -0.18 17.72 -28.94
C GLU A 46 -1.52 17.48 -29.63
N LYS A 47 -1.55 17.56 -30.96
CA LYS A 47 -2.73 17.28 -31.80
C LYS A 47 -3.20 15.83 -31.65
N TYR A 48 -2.28 14.88 -31.67
CA TYR A 48 -2.59 13.45 -31.44
C TYR A 48 -3.06 13.19 -30.01
N MET A 49 -2.43 13.81 -29.02
CA MET A 49 -2.87 13.68 -27.62
C MET A 49 -4.28 14.24 -27.42
N ALA A 50 -4.59 15.40 -28.01
CA ALA A 50 -5.93 15.98 -27.96
C ALA A 50 -6.97 15.06 -28.60
N LYS A 51 -6.66 14.50 -29.78
CA LYS A 51 -7.52 13.55 -30.48
C LYS A 51 -7.77 12.30 -29.68
N TRP A 52 -6.73 11.71 -29.06
CA TRP A 52 -6.86 10.52 -28.24
C TRP A 52 -7.63 10.77 -26.93
N GLN A 53 -7.52 11.95 -26.34
CA GLN A 53 -8.32 12.31 -25.18
C GLN A 53 -9.81 12.36 -25.52
N VAL A 54 -10.17 12.89 -26.68
CA VAL A 54 -11.56 12.89 -27.17
C VAL A 54 -12.05 11.46 -27.44
N GLU A 55 -11.26 10.66 -28.17
CA GLU A 55 -11.61 9.26 -28.47
C GLU A 55 -11.72 8.40 -27.19
N LEU A 56 -10.87 8.63 -26.18
CA LEU A 56 -10.96 7.98 -24.87
C LEU A 56 -12.20 8.41 -24.08
N ALA A 57 -12.57 9.70 -24.17
CA ALA A 57 -13.79 10.20 -23.55
C ALA A 57 -15.03 9.59 -24.20
N GLU A 58 -15.12 9.62 -25.54
CA GLU A 58 -16.21 9.02 -26.30
C GLU A 58 -16.30 7.49 -26.10
N SER A 59 -15.16 6.81 -26.04
CA SER A 59 -15.11 5.38 -25.75
C SER A 59 -15.58 5.06 -24.34
N ARG A 60 -15.26 5.93 -23.35
CA ARG A 60 -15.77 5.81 -21.98
C ARG A 60 -17.28 6.03 -21.93
N GLU A 61 -17.81 7.02 -22.64
CA GLU A 61 -19.25 7.28 -22.71
C GLU A 61 -20.00 6.12 -23.40
N LYS A 62 -19.46 5.58 -24.49
CA LYS A 62 -20.04 4.40 -25.17
C LYS A 62 -19.98 3.14 -24.31
N LEU A 63 -18.90 2.92 -23.57
CA LEU A 63 -18.79 1.83 -22.59
C LEU A 63 -19.76 2.00 -21.41
N VAL A 64 -20.05 3.22 -21.00
CA VAL A 64 -21.05 3.54 -19.97
C VAL A 64 -22.46 3.30 -20.51
N ALA A 65 -22.74 3.69 -21.77
CA ALA A 65 -24.06 3.51 -22.38
C ALA A 65 -24.41 2.04 -22.67
N THR A 66 -23.44 1.20 -23.02
CA THR A 66 -23.66 -0.24 -23.28
C THR A 66 -23.74 -1.10 -22.01
N ASN A 67 -23.32 -0.58 -20.86
CA ASN A 67 -23.39 -1.26 -19.56
C ASN A 67 -24.59 -0.80 -18.70
N SER A 68 -25.75 -0.66 -19.29
CA SER A 68 -26.98 -0.15 -18.65
C SER A 68 -27.59 -1.07 -17.58
N ARG A 69 -27.02 -2.24 -17.28
CA ARG A 69 -27.42 -2.99 -16.09
C ARG A 69 -26.78 -2.36 -14.86
N PRO A 70 -27.57 -1.89 -13.87
CA PRO A 70 -27.02 -1.37 -12.64
C PRO A 70 -26.17 -2.47 -11.99
N LYS A 71 -24.85 -2.25 -11.97
CA LYS A 71 -23.93 -3.16 -11.29
C LYS A 71 -24.23 -3.07 -9.81
N PRO A 72 -24.70 -4.15 -9.14
CA PRO A 72 -25.10 -4.07 -7.73
C PRO A 72 -24.01 -3.50 -6.81
N TRP A 73 -22.74 -3.72 -7.17
CA TRP A 73 -21.57 -3.20 -6.47
C TRP A 73 -21.23 -1.74 -6.80
N LYS A 74 -21.88 -1.12 -7.79
CA LYS A 74 -21.78 0.32 -8.11
C LYS A 74 -22.94 1.15 -7.59
N LYS A 75 -23.90 0.54 -6.90
CA LYS A 75 -24.91 1.30 -6.20
C LYS A 75 -24.22 2.22 -5.20
N LYS A 76 -24.54 3.52 -5.27
CA LYS A 76 -24.08 4.47 -4.25
C LYS A 76 -24.47 3.92 -2.90
N CYS A 77 -23.52 3.82 -2.00
CA CYS A 77 -23.79 3.52 -0.62
C CYS A 77 -24.44 4.77 -0.04
N GLU A 78 -25.71 4.68 0.30
CA GLU A 78 -26.45 5.77 0.95
C GLU A 78 -26.97 5.25 2.28
N PHE A 79 -26.38 5.72 3.37
CA PHE A 79 -26.87 5.43 4.71
C PHE A 79 -28.14 6.24 4.98
N VAL A 80 -29.05 5.66 5.75
CA VAL A 80 -30.26 6.33 6.18
C VAL A 80 -30.33 6.27 7.71
N LYS A 81 -30.68 7.37 8.35
CA LYS A 81 -30.71 7.47 9.81
C LYS A 81 -31.57 6.39 10.46
N THR A 82 -32.67 6.00 9.83
CA THR A 82 -33.58 4.96 10.31
C THR A 82 -32.97 3.55 10.32
N ASP A 83 -31.85 3.34 9.61
CA ASP A 83 -31.17 2.05 9.57
C ASP A 83 -30.25 1.81 10.79
N VAL A 84 -30.13 2.81 11.69
CA VAL A 84 -29.29 2.74 12.89
C VAL A 84 -30.12 3.07 14.12
N VAL A 85 -30.11 2.18 15.10
CA VAL A 85 -30.75 2.41 16.40
C VAL A 85 -29.72 3.02 17.35
N GLY A 86 -29.89 4.32 17.63
CA GLY A 86 -28.98 5.05 18.52
C GLY A 86 -27.75 5.58 17.81
N LYS A 87 -26.53 5.09 18.18
CA LYS A 87 -25.25 5.52 17.63
C LYS A 87 -24.64 4.45 16.75
N PHE A 88 -23.89 4.89 15.75
CA PHE A 88 -23.07 4.02 14.91
C PHE A 88 -21.71 3.78 15.58
N HIS A 89 -21.47 2.57 16.08
CA HIS A 89 -20.26 2.24 16.81
C HIS A 89 -19.19 1.69 15.90
N MET A 90 -18.01 2.32 15.94
CA MET A 90 -16.79 1.83 15.27
C MET A 90 -15.66 1.64 16.26
N VAL A 91 -14.96 0.53 16.14
CA VAL A 91 -13.72 0.27 16.89
C VAL A 91 -12.56 0.27 15.90
N LEU A 92 -11.57 1.11 16.17
CA LEU A 92 -10.32 1.16 15.39
C LEU A 92 -9.28 0.30 16.08
N SER A 93 -8.78 -0.72 15.36
CA SER A 93 -7.71 -1.60 15.84
C SER A 93 -6.84 -2.03 14.67
N ASN A 94 -6.56 -3.31 14.47
CA ASN A 94 -5.89 -3.85 13.28
C ASN A 94 -6.74 -3.76 12.00
N GLY A 95 -7.93 -3.24 12.06
CA GLY A 95 -8.90 -2.90 11.03
C GLY A 95 -9.90 -1.92 11.61
N VAL A 96 -10.96 -1.63 10.87
CA VAL A 96 -12.14 -0.91 11.39
C VAL A 96 -13.23 -1.92 11.62
N TYR A 97 -13.69 -2.04 12.85
CA TYR A 97 -14.76 -2.96 13.25
C TYR A 97 -16.03 -2.16 13.47
N VAL A 98 -17.06 -2.50 12.73
CA VAL A 98 -18.38 -1.89 12.85
C VAL A 98 -19.28 -2.85 13.61
N ASP A 99 -19.81 -2.42 14.76
CA ASP A 99 -20.74 -3.19 15.56
C ASP A 99 -22.08 -3.32 14.81
N ILE A 100 -22.58 -4.54 14.63
CA ILE A 100 -23.82 -4.81 13.89
C ILE A 100 -25.08 -4.82 14.76
N LEU A 101 -24.94 -4.81 16.09
CA LEU A 101 -26.07 -4.98 17.00
C LEU A 101 -27.18 -3.93 16.81
N ASN A 102 -26.80 -2.69 16.55
CA ASN A 102 -27.70 -1.56 16.36
C ASN A 102 -27.95 -1.20 14.90
N LEU A 103 -27.57 -2.06 13.97
CA LEU A 103 -27.63 -1.81 12.54
C LEU A 103 -28.69 -2.71 11.86
N MET A 104 -29.55 -2.09 11.08
CA MET A 104 -30.49 -2.85 10.23
C MET A 104 -29.74 -3.59 9.13
N PRO A 105 -30.27 -4.75 8.64
CA PRO A 105 -29.62 -5.56 7.61
C PRO A 105 -29.26 -4.77 6.34
N ARG A 106 -30.03 -3.73 6.02
CA ARG A 106 -29.80 -2.89 4.86
C ARG A 106 -28.42 -2.18 4.94
N ILE A 107 -28.16 -1.47 6.04
CA ILE A 107 -26.88 -0.75 6.22
C ILE A 107 -25.70 -1.72 6.39
N GLN A 108 -25.91 -2.86 7.06
CA GLN A 108 -24.89 -3.92 7.13
C GLN A 108 -24.46 -4.38 5.74
N ASN A 109 -25.41 -4.62 4.83
CA ASN A 109 -25.13 -5.04 3.45
C ASN A 109 -24.48 -3.88 2.65
N GLN A 110 -24.83 -2.64 2.93
CA GLN A 110 -24.15 -1.50 2.31
C GLN A 110 -22.70 -1.40 2.76
N ILE A 111 -22.40 -1.59 4.05
CA ILE A 111 -21.03 -1.62 4.58
C ILE A 111 -20.23 -2.77 3.93
N ARG A 112 -20.81 -3.96 3.83
CA ARG A 112 -20.18 -5.09 3.12
C ARG A 112 -19.91 -4.75 1.65
N SER A 113 -20.83 -4.07 0.98
CA SER A 113 -20.66 -3.67 -0.43
C SER A 113 -19.53 -2.65 -0.63
N LEU A 114 -19.23 -1.81 0.36
CA LEU A 114 -18.08 -0.90 0.32
C LEU A 114 -16.73 -1.62 0.28
N THR A 115 -16.68 -2.85 0.80
CA THR A 115 -15.47 -3.67 0.83
C THR A 115 -15.29 -4.53 -0.42
N ALA A 116 -16.27 -4.51 -1.33
CA ALA A 116 -16.25 -5.26 -2.56
C ALA A 116 -15.79 -4.38 -3.74
N PHE A 117 -14.88 -4.89 -4.55
CA PHE A 117 -14.42 -4.23 -5.77
C PHE A 117 -14.19 -5.22 -6.90
N ASP A 118 -14.21 -4.70 -8.12
CA ASP A 118 -13.96 -5.50 -9.33
C ASP A 118 -12.53 -6.06 -9.31
N ASN A 119 -12.36 -7.36 -9.55
CA ASN A 119 -11.05 -7.99 -9.61
C ASN A 119 -10.33 -7.65 -10.93
N PRO A 120 -9.25 -6.84 -10.91
CA PRO A 120 -8.56 -6.44 -12.13
C PRO A 120 -7.99 -7.62 -12.91
N GLU A 121 -7.53 -8.67 -12.22
CA GLU A 121 -6.96 -9.86 -12.84
C GLU A 121 -8.01 -10.66 -13.59
N TYR A 122 -9.21 -10.80 -13.02
CA TYR A 122 -10.33 -11.44 -13.69
C TYR A 122 -10.64 -10.75 -15.03
N TYR A 123 -10.76 -9.44 -15.02
CA TYR A 123 -11.09 -8.69 -16.23
C TYR A 123 -9.93 -8.63 -17.22
N LYS A 124 -8.68 -8.63 -16.75
CA LYS A 124 -7.49 -8.77 -17.59
C LYS A 124 -7.49 -10.12 -18.32
N ASN A 125 -7.67 -11.22 -17.59
CA ASN A 125 -7.72 -12.55 -18.15
C ASN A 125 -8.89 -12.72 -19.13
N LYS A 126 -10.06 -12.22 -18.76
CA LYS A 126 -11.23 -12.22 -19.64
C LYS A 126 -10.98 -11.49 -20.95
N ARG A 127 -10.28 -10.35 -20.92
CA ARG A 127 -9.92 -9.59 -22.12
C ARG A 127 -8.90 -10.32 -22.99
N LEU A 128 -7.99 -11.07 -22.36
CA LEU A 128 -6.95 -11.86 -23.04
C LEU A 128 -7.42 -13.25 -23.47
N GLY A 129 -8.67 -13.64 -23.15
CA GLY A 129 -9.19 -14.97 -23.46
C GLY A 129 -8.68 -16.08 -22.54
N TYR A 130 -8.05 -15.74 -21.43
CA TYR A 130 -7.56 -16.73 -20.46
C TYR A 130 -8.68 -17.24 -19.54
N SER A 131 -8.52 -18.48 -19.08
CA SER A 131 -9.45 -19.09 -18.12
C SER A 131 -9.42 -18.36 -16.77
N ASN A 132 -10.60 -18.11 -16.23
CA ASN A 132 -10.80 -17.51 -14.90
C ASN A 132 -11.34 -18.52 -13.87
N TYR A 133 -11.04 -19.81 -14.04
CA TYR A 133 -11.61 -20.87 -13.19
C TYR A 133 -11.38 -20.63 -11.68
N TYR A 134 -10.24 -20.06 -11.30
CA TYR A 134 -9.90 -19.75 -9.91
C TYR A 134 -10.05 -18.27 -9.53
N ASN A 135 -10.43 -17.41 -10.47
CA ASN A 135 -10.53 -15.96 -10.23
C ASN A 135 -12.00 -15.55 -10.22
N PHE A 136 -12.44 -14.97 -9.10
CA PHE A 136 -13.78 -14.38 -9.01
C PHE A 136 -13.78 -12.98 -9.62
N SER A 137 -14.92 -12.57 -10.18
CA SER A 137 -15.07 -11.24 -10.80
C SER A 137 -15.01 -10.08 -9.80
N ALA A 138 -15.24 -10.35 -8.53
CA ALA A 138 -15.16 -9.37 -7.45
C ALA A 138 -14.31 -9.91 -6.30
N VAL A 139 -13.56 -9.02 -5.66
CA VAL A 139 -12.81 -9.28 -4.43
C VAL A 139 -13.56 -8.64 -3.27
N TYR A 140 -13.68 -9.37 -2.18
CA TYR A 140 -14.31 -8.92 -0.94
C TYR A 140 -13.26 -8.87 0.17
N LEU A 141 -13.00 -7.69 0.71
CA LEU A 141 -12.00 -7.46 1.78
C LEU A 141 -12.63 -7.36 3.17
N GLY A 142 -13.95 -7.34 3.26
CA GLY A 142 -14.66 -7.35 4.53
C GLY A 142 -14.64 -8.74 5.16
N LYS A 143 -14.88 -8.80 6.46
CA LYS A 143 -15.06 -10.06 7.19
C LYS A 143 -16.05 -9.86 8.33
N ASP A 144 -17.02 -10.77 8.44
CA ASP A 144 -17.90 -10.81 9.61
C ASP A 144 -17.20 -11.60 10.72
N ILE A 145 -17.06 -11.01 11.90
CA ILE A 145 -16.37 -11.59 13.05
C ILE A 145 -17.14 -11.22 14.32
N ASP A 146 -17.66 -12.20 15.01
CA ASP A 146 -18.21 -12.09 16.39
C ASP A 146 -19.13 -10.87 16.62
N GLY A 147 -20.08 -10.63 15.73
CA GLY A 147 -21.00 -9.50 15.84
C GLY A 147 -20.48 -8.17 15.29
N TYR A 148 -19.34 -8.19 14.59
CA TYR A 148 -18.76 -7.04 13.92
C TYR A 148 -18.58 -7.30 12.42
N ILE A 149 -18.69 -6.25 11.62
CA ILE A 149 -18.19 -6.22 10.25
C ILE A 149 -16.82 -5.56 10.27
N ARG A 150 -15.77 -6.35 10.06
CA ARG A 150 -14.42 -5.80 9.89
C ARG A 150 -14.25 -5.30 8.47
N VAL A 151 -13.84 -4.04 8.32
CA VAL A 151 -13.55 -3.40 7.04
C VAL A 151 -12.11 -2.89 6.99
N PRO A 152 -11.52 -2.74 5.80
CA PRO A 152 -10.20 -2.13 5.64
C PRO A 152 -10.11 -0.73 6.24
N ARG A 153 -8.95 -0.38 6.80
CA ARG A 153 -8.71 0.94 7.46
C ARG A 153 -9.04 2.13 6.57
N GLY A 154 -8.69 2.05 5.28
CA GLY A 154 -8.96 3.12 4.32
C GLY A 154 -10.44 3.43 4.07
N LEU A 155 -11.37 2.61 4.57
CA LEU A 155 -12.81 2.89 4.47
C LEU A 155 -13.36 3.68 5.67
N ARG A 156 -12.55 3.93 6.71
CA ARG A 156 -12.96 4.67 7.90
C ARG A 156 -13.60 6.02 7.57
N GLU A 157 -12.87 6.85 6.83
CA GLU A 157 -13.31 8.21 6.49
C GLU A 157 -14.58 8.18 5.65
N ARG A 158 -14.61 7.30 4.65
CA ARG A 158 -15.79 7.15 3.80
C ARG A 158 -17.04 6.73 4.58
N ILE A 159 -16.90 5.79 5.52
CA ILE A 159 -18.01 5.38 6.39
C ILE A 159 -18.45 6.54 7.28
N ALA A 160 -17.51 7.27 7.87
CA ALA A 160 -17.79 8.43 8.70
C ALA A 160 -18.48 9.55 7.91
N GLU A 161 -18.06 9.82 6.68
CA GLU A 161 -18.71 10.77 5.78
C GLU A 161 -20.16 10.38 5.47
N GLU A 162 -20.41 9.12 5.14
CA GLU A 162 -21.75 8.62 4.84
C GLU A 162 -22.67 8.69 6.08
N CYS A 163 -22.14 8.37 7.27
CA CYS A 163 -22.88 8.57 8.52
C CYS A 163 -23.20 10.06 8.75
N THR A 164 -22.24 10.95 8.54
CA THR A 164 -22.41 12.41 8.70
C THR A 164 -23.46 12.94 7.73
N LYS A 165 -23.42 12.55 6.45
CA LYS A 165 -24.43 12.92 5.44
C LYS A 165 -25.84 12.46 5.83
N ALA A 166 -25.96 11.30 6.44
CA ALA A 166 -27.21 10.74 6.90
C ALA A 166 -27.68 11.29 8.26
N GLY A 167 -26.88 12.12 8.93
CA GLY A 167 -27.18 12.64 10.27
C GLY A 167 -27.16 11.54 11.35
N ILE A 168 -26.33 10.50 11.17
CA ILE A 168 -26.16 9.39 12.11
C ILE A 168 -25.03 9.76 13.07
N PRO A 169 -25.26 9.78 14.39
CA PRO A 169 -24.21 10.02 15.37
C PRO A 169 -23.25 8.85 15.41
N ILE A 170 -21.94 9.14 15.36
CA ILE A 170 -20.87 8.13 15.36
C ILE A 170 -20.21 8.12 16.73
N ASP A 171 -19.93 6.93 17.23
CA ASP A 171 -19.10 6.68 18.40
C ASP A 171 -17.88 5.86 17.98
N ILE A 172 -16.68 6.41 18.18
CA ILE A 172 -15.44 5.79 17.74
C ILE A 172 -14.59 5.44 18.97
N SER A 173 -14.37 4.15 19.17
CA SER A 173 -13.41 3.64 20.16
C SER A 173 -12.07 3.37 19.46
N ASP A 174 -11.05 4.13 19.81
CA ASP A 174 -9.70 3.92 19.26
C ASP A 174 -8.91 2.98 20.19
N GLN A 175 -8.69 1.76 19.72
CA GLN A 175 -7.92 0.71 20.42
C GLN A 175 -6.64 0.36 19.63
N ARG A 176 -6.16 1.27 18.79
CA ARG A 176 -4.92 1.06 18.06
C ARG A 176 -3.74 1.14 19.03
N GLU A 177 -2.71 0.34 18.75
CA GLU A 177 -1.45 0.44 19.46
C GLU A 177 -0.82 1.81 19.20
N ILE A 178 -0.60 2.55 20.26
CA ILE A 178 0.02 3.88 20.21
C ILE A 178 1.54 3.72 20.06
N GLY A 179 2.07 2.57 20.44
CA GLY A 179 3.50 2.32 20.51
C GLY A 179 4.18 3.02 21.69
N ARG A 180 5.49 2.98 21.67
CA ARG A 180 6.33 3.60 22.68
C ARG A 180 6.91 4.91 22.16
N PRO A 181 6.87 6.01 22.92
CA PRO A 181 7.55 7.24 22.52
C PRO A 181 9.07 7.00 22.46
N ILE A 182 9.72 7.63 21.49
CA ILE A 182 11.17 7.60 21.29
C ILE A 182 11.72 9.03 21.18
N ARG A 183 12.99 9.20 21.57
CA ARG A 183 13.71 10.46 21.39
C ARG A 183 14.50 10.38 20.10
N ALA A 184 13.90 10.86 19.04
CA ALA A 184 14.53 10.94 17.73
C ALA A 184 14.42 12.37 17.19
N SER A 185 15.43 12.80 16.44
CA SER A 185 15.44 14.06 15.70
C SER A 185 15.95 13.85 14.29
N PHE A 186 15.45 14.64 13.35
CA PHE A 186 15.88 14.59 11.96
C PHE A 186 17.15 15.42 11.77
N LYS A 187 18.09 14.89 10.99
CA LYS A 187 19.32 15.56 10.58
C LYS A 187 19.24 15.90 9.10
N GLY A 188 19.21 17.17 8.79
CA GLY A 188 19.20 17.66 7.40
C GLY A 188 17.95 18.48 7.10
N ASP A 189 17.83 18.85 5.82
CA ASP A 189 16.74 19.68 5.33
C ASP A 189 15.93 18.92 4.28
N LEU A 190 14.62 19.07 4.32
CA LEU A 190 13.73 18.57 3.30
C LEU A 190 13.69 19.53 2.12
N ARG A 191 13.59 19.00 0.90
CA ARG A 191 13.25 19.81 -0.27
C ARG A 191 11.76 20.17 -0.18
N LEU A 192 11.37 21.29 -0.78
CA LEU A 192 9.99 21.80 -0.75
C LEU A 192 8.94 20.72 -1.04
N GLN A 193 9.15 19.89 -2.08
CA GLN A 193 8.23 18.82 -2.42
C GLN A 193 8.17 17.70 -1.37
N GLN A 194 9.28 17.42 -0.70
CA GLN A 194 9.36 16.45 0.40
C GLN A 194 8.66 16.99 1.65
N GLU A 195 8.80 18.27 1.93
CA GLU A 195 8.13 18.95 3.04
C GLU A 195 6.61 18.91 2.88
N LEU A 196 6.10 19.29 1.70
CA LEU A 196 4.67 19.21 1.39
C LEU A 196 4.12 17.77 1.53
N ALA A 197 4.88 16.78 1.06
CA ALA A 197 4.48 15.38 1.19
C ALA A 197 4.47 14.93 2.67
N ALA A 198 5.48 15.32 3.44
CA ALA A 198 5.58 15.00 4.86
C ALA A 198 4.44 15.65 5.67
N GLU A 199 4.12 16.92 5.41
CA GLU A 199 3.00 17.60 6.06
C GLU A 199 1.66 16.88 5.82
N GLN A 200 1.40 16.44 4.59
CA GLN A 200 0.17 15.71 4.29
C GLN A 200 0.12 14.35 5.00
N LEU A 201 1.25 13.63 5.07
CA LEU A 201 1.34 12.36 5.78
C LEU A 201 1.21 12.52 7.30
N LEU A 202 1.68 13.64 7.87
CA LEU A 202 1.57 13.93 9.31
C LEU A 202 0.13 14.25 9.73
N LYS A 203 -0.67 14.86 8.84
CA LYS A 203 -2.09 15.18 9.10
C LYS A 203 -2.96 13.94 9.22
N ASN A 204 -2.53 12.82 8.64
CA ASN A 204 -3.31 11.59 8.56
C ASN A 204 -2.64 10.46 9.34
N SER A 205 -3.44 9.54 9.90
CA SER A 205 -2.90 8.35 10.58
C SER A 205 -2.32 7.32 9.59
N ASP A 206 -2.89 7.25 8.41
CA ASP A 206 -2.53 6.31 7.35
C ASP A 206 -2.34 7.10 6.05
N GLY A 207 -1.40 6.68 5.20
CA GLY A 207 -1.15 7.35 3.92
C GLY A 207 -0.25 6.53 3.00
N VAL A 208 -0.28 6.86 1.73
CA VAL A 208 0.60 6.29 0.69
C VAL A 208 1.37 7.42 0.03
N LEU A 209 2.69 7.32 0.03
CA LEU A 209 3.57 8.23 -0.70
C LEU A 209 3.92 7.63 -2.06
N GLU A 210 3.26 8.10 -3.09
CA GLU A 210 3.63 7.80 -4.47
C GLU A 210 4.57 8.89 -4.99
N ALA A 211 5.78 8.52 -5.35
CA ALA A 211 6.79 9.45 -5.84
C ALA A 211 7.76 8.76 -6.80
N ALA A 212 8.33 9.55 -7.71
CA ALA A 212 9.32 9.08 -8.68
C ALA A 212 10.56 8.47 -8.00
N THR A 213 11.32 7.71 -8.76
CA THR A 213 12.65 7.23 -8.35
C THR A 213 13.53 8.44 -8.01
N ALA A 214 14.39 8.32 -7.00
CA ALA A 214 15.26 9.38 -6.50
C ALA A 214 14.55 10.60 -5.85
N PHE A 215 13.24 10.53 -5.61
CA PHE A 215 12.52 11.55 -4.82
C PHE A 215 13.10 11.69 -3.39
N GLY A 216 13.65 10.61 -2.84
CA GLY A 216 14.11 10.53 -1.45
C GLY A 216 12.99 10.13 -0.49
N LYS A 217 12.22 9.10 -0.85
CA LYS A 217 11.15 8.55 0.01
C LYS A 217 11.66 8.19 1.41
N THR A 218 12.84 7.58 1.50
CA THR A 218 13.48 7.20 2.77
C THR A 218 13.80 8.41 3.64
N VAL A 219 14.19 9.55 3.02
CA VAL A 219 14.44 10.81 3.73
C VAL A 219 13.14 11.34 4.36
N VAL A 220 12.05 11.35 3.58
CA VAL A 220 10.71 11.73 4.09
C VAL A 220 10.29 10.81 5.22
N CYS A 221 10.47 9.49 5.08
CA CYS A 221 10.16 8.53 6.13
C CYS A 221 10.99 8.76 7.40
N SER A 222 12.28 9.09 7.26
CA SER A 222 13.15 9.44 8.41
C SER A 222 12.64 10.68 9.12
N TYR A 223 12.22 11.70 8.39
CA TYR A 223 11.58 12.88 8.94
C TYR A 223 10.28 12.55 9.69
N LEU A 224 9.42 11.70 9.11
CA LEU A 224 8.18 11.27 9.76
C LEU A 224 8.44 10.52 11.09
N ILE A 225 9.49 9.68 11.15
CA ILE A 225 9.90 9.00 12.38
C ILE A 225 10.28 10.02 13.46
N ALA A 226 11.06 11.03 13.08
CA ALA A 226 11.52 12.08 13.98
C ALA A 226 10.38 12.97 14.48
N GLU A 227 9.38 13.27 13.64
CA GLU A 227 8.23 14.11 14.01
C GLU A 227 7.19 13.35 14.83
N ARG A 228 6.86 12.13 14.45
CA ARG A 228 5.91 11.29 15.20
C ARG A 228 6.45 10.82 16.55
N LYS A 229 7.76 10.68 16.67
CA LYS A 229 8.46 10.30 17.92
C LYS A 229 7.91 9.02 18.56
N VAL A 230 7.53 8.05 17.74
CA VAL A 230 7.05 6.75 18.18
C VAL A 230 7.91 5.64 17.59
N ASN A 231 8.04 4.55 18.31
CA ASN A 231 8.81 3.41 17.83
C ASN A 231 8.24 2.88 16.52
N THR A 232 9.14 2.58 15.59
CA THR A 232 8.78 2.34 14.19
C THR A 232 9.34 1.03 13.67
N LEU A 233 8.51 0.30 12.92
CA LEU A 233 8.88 -0.88 12.15
C LEU A 233 8.87 -0.56 10.66
N ILE A 234 9.97 -0.84 9.98
CA ILE A 234 10.13 -0.67 8.54
C ILE A 234 10.17 -2.04 7.88
N LEU A 235 9.26 -2.27 6.94
CA LEU A 235 9.08 -3.54 6.25
C LEU A 235 9.64 -3.47 4.84
N LEU A 236 10.59 -4.35 4.53
CA LEU A 236 11.31 -4.40 3.26
C LEU A 236 11.22 -5.77 2.61
N GLN A 237 11.44 -5.82 1.29
CA GLN A 237 11.43 -7.07 0.52
C GLN A 237 12.83 -7.60 0.18
N SER A 238 13.82 -6.71 -0.02
CA SER A 238 15.14 -7.09 -0.51
C SER A 238 16.27 -6.69 0.43
N LYS A 239 17.42 -7.38 0.31
CA LYS A 239 18.63 -7.08 1.08
C LYS A 239 19.26 -5.75 0.67
N ASP A 240 19.17 -5.40 -0.61
CA ASP A 240 19.75 -4.17 -1.12
C ASP A 240 19.04 -2.96 -0.54
N LEU A 241 17.70 -3.03 -0.47
CA LEU A 241 16.89 -2.02 0.23
C LEU A 241 17.24 -1.95 1.71
N LEU A 242 17.52 -3.08 2.37
CA LEU A 242 17.88 -3.09 3.79
C LEU A 242 19.18 -2.31 4.03
N ALA A 243 20.21 -2.52 3.21
CA ALA A 243 21.48 -1.79 3.33
C ALA A 243 21.27 -0.29 3.10
N GLN A 244 20.52 0.08 2.05
CA GLN A 244 20.18 1.48 1.76
C GLN A 244 19.43 2.14 2.93
N TRP A 245 18.38 1.50 3.44
CA TRP A 245 17.60 2.01 4.57
C TRP A 245 18.45 2.17 5.82
N TRP A 246 19.32 1.21 6.11
CA TRP A 246 20.24 1.28 7.23
C TRP A 246 21.14 2.51 7.14
N ASP A 247 21.78 2.72 5.99
CA ASP A 247 22.70 3.83 5.78
C ASP A 247 21.97 5.19 5.85
N GLU A 248 20.81 5.29 5.23
CA GLU A 248 20.02 6.52 5.23
C GLU A 248 19.45 6.86 6.61
N LEU A 249 18.95 5.87 7.37
CA LEU A 249 18.49 6.10 8.74
C LEU A 249 19.64 6.59 9.65
N ASN A 250 20.82 5.99 9.56
CA ASN A 250 21.98 6.46 10.34
C ASN A 250 22.44 7.87 9.93
N LYS A 251 22.24 8.22 8.66
CA LYS A 251 22.57 9.56 8.15
C LYS A 251 21.57 10.63 8.59
N PHE A 252 20.27 10.33 8.51
CA PHE A 252 19.21 11.33 8.67
C PHE A 252 18.50 11.29 10.03
N LEU A 253 18.70 10.27 10.86
CA LEU A 253 18.14 10.21 12.21
C LEU A 253 19.23 10.33 13.29
N ASP A 254 18.92 11.12 14.32
CA ASP A 254 19.62 11.13 15.59
C ASP A 254 18.72 10.52 16.65
N ILE A 255 18.97 9.26 16.99
CA ILE A 255 18.18 8.52 17.98
C ILE A 255 18.93 8.57 19.32
N ARG A 256 18.33 9.23 20.31
CA ARG A 256 18.91 9.44 21.63
C ARG A 256 18.41 8.43 22.66
N GLU A 257 17.97 7.28 22.18
CA GLU A 257 17.58 6.14 23.02
C GLU A 257 18.81 5.25 23.27
N GLU A 258 18.92 4.75 24.49
CA GLU A 258 19.90 3.71 24.76
C GLU A 258 19.52 2.40 24.10
N PRO A 259 20.45 1.75 23.36
CA PRO A 259 20.19 0.44 22.80
C PRO A 259 19.85 -0.57 23.91
N PRO A 260 18.79 -1.40 23.73
CA PRO A 260 18.36 -2.32 24.77
C PRO A 260 19.38 -3.43 25.03
N GLU A 261 19.37 -3.93 26.24
CA GLU A 261 20.09 -5.14 26.60
C GLU A 261 19.40 -6.39 26.05
N TYR A 262 20.18 -7.39 25.72
CA TYR A 262 19.69 -8.71 25.34
C TYR A 262 20.47 -9.80 26.06
N GLU A 263 19.81 -10.90 26.32
CA GLU A 263 20.44 -12.06 26.93
C GLU A 263 21.02 -13.00 25.85
N THR A 264 22.30 -13.32 25.97
CA THR A 264 22.97 -14.27 25.10
C THR A 264 22.53 -15.71 25.42
N LYS A 265 22.76 -16.64 24.49
CA LYS A 265 22.49 -18.06 24.71
C LYS A 265 23.19 -18.65 25.98
N THR A 266 24.20 -17.96 26.46
CA THR A 266 24.97 -18.32 27.67
C THR A 266 24.49 -17.59 28.93
N GLY A 267 23.33 -16.91 28.89
CA GLY A 267 22.76 -16.16 30.02
C GLY A 267 23.44 -14.82 30.34
N ARG A 268 24.42 -14.38 29.53
CA ARG A 268 25.09 -13.08 29.75
C ARG A 268 24.27 -11.95 29.12
N LYS A 269 24.03 -10.88 29.87
CA LYS A 269 23.45 -9.65 29.36
C LYS A 269 24.48 -8.88 28.54
N LYS A 270 24.11 -8.47 27.34
CA LYS A 270 24.89 -7.59 26.48
C LYS A 270 23.99 -6.47 25.96
N LYS A 271 24.56 -5.28 25.79
CA LYS A 271 23.88 -4.14 25.18
C LYS A 271 23.94 -4.27 23.65
N ARG A 272 22.90 -3.87 22.96
CA ARG A 272 22.91 -3.75 21.49
C ARG A 272 23.86 -2.63 21.05
N ASP A 273 24.49 -2.79 19.91
CA ASP A 273 25.43 -1.81 19.38
C ASP A 273 24.74 -0.58 18.75
N SER A 274 23.46 -0.68 18.44
CA SER A 274 22.68 0.38 17.78
C SER A 274 21.24 0.41 18.30
N ALA A 275 20.64 1.60 18.31
CA ALA A 275 19.23 1.80 18.54
C ALA A 275 18.37 1.37 17.31
N ILE A 276 18.98 1.25 16.13
CA ILE A 276 18.34 0.67 14.94
C ILE A 276 18.58 -0.83 14.93
N GLY A 277 17.50 -1.61 14.88
CA GLY A 277 17.56 -3.07 14.83
C GLY A 277 17.30 -3.62 13.43
N ILE A 278 17.68 -4.88 13.22
CA ILE A 278 17.50 -5.59 11.94
C ILE A 278 16.96 -6.99 12.18
N LEU A 279 15.95 -7.36 11.39
CA LEU A 279 15.48 -8.74 11.25
C LEU A 279 15.66 -9.20 9.80
N HIS A 280 16.67 -10.06 9.59
CA HIS A 280 16.96 -10.61 8.27
C HIS A 280 17.52 -12.04 8.39
N GLY A 281 16.84 -13.02 7.79
CA GLY A 281 17.21 -14.42 7.88
C GLY A 281 17.30 -14.90 9.34
N SER A 282 18.48 -15.36 9.74
CA SER A 282 18.77 -15.77 11.12
C SER A 282 19.21 -14.62 12.04
N LYS A 283 19.52 -13.44 11.46
CA LYS A 283 19.96 -12.27 12.23
C LYS A 283 18.75 -11.55 12.80
N ASN A 284 18.61 -11.55 14.12
CA ASN A 284 17.57 -10.82 14.83
C ASN A 284 18.22 -9.90 15.88
N THR A 285 18.28 -8.62 15.56
CA THR A 285 18.82 -7.57 16.44
C THR A 285 17.77 -6.53 16.78
N LEU A 286 16.48 -6.86 16.68
CA LEU A 286 15.38 -5.94 16.95
C LEU A 286 15.54 -5.27 18.30
N THR A 287 15.28 -3.97 18.34
CA THR A 287 15.45 -3.09 19.51
C THR A 287 14.10 -2.64 20.08
N GLY A 288 13.05 -2.64 19.27
CA GLY A 288 11.77 -2.05 19.61
C GLY A 288 11.79 -0.51 19.59
N ILE A 289 12.83 0.10 18.98
CA ILE A 289 12.99 1.56 18.82
C ILE A 289 12.71 1.93 17.36
N VAL A 290 13.67 1.70 16.48
CA VAL A 290 13.50 1.78 15.03
C VAL A 290 14.05 0.49 14.46
N ASP A 291 13.21 -0.29 13.85
CA ASP A 291 13.59 -1.62 13.40
C ASP A 291 13.28 -1.82 11.93
N ILE A 292 14.21 -2.45 11.22
CA ILE A 292 14.08 -2.81 9.81
C ILE A 292 13.89 -4.32 9.73
N ALA A 293 12.80 -4.76 9.14
CA ALA A 293 12.51 -6.19 9.00
C ALA A 293 12.25 -6.58 7.55
N MET A 294 12.90 -7.64 7.12
CA MET A 294 12.54 -8.29 5.86
C MET A 294 11.27 -9.12 6.06
N VAL A 295 10.26 -8.85 5.25
CA VAL A 295 8.96 -9.53 5.31
C VAL A 295 9.09 -11.04 5.21
N GLY A 296 9.96 -11.54 4.32
CA GLY A 296 10.26 -12.97 4.21
C GLY A 296 10.87 -13.59 5.46
N SER A 297 11.55 -12.80 6.31
CA SER A 297 12.13 -13.28 7.57
C SER A 297 11.13 -13.29 8.71
N MET A 298 10.03 -12.56 8.58
CA MET A 298 8.93 -12.55 9.57
C MET A 298 7.99 -13.74 9.39
N TYR A 299 8.02 -14.39 8.22
CA TYR A 299 7.17 -15.54 7.92
C TYR A 299 8.02 -16.80 7.80
N SER A 300 7.83 -17.74 8.70
CA SER A 300 8.55 -19.01 8.71
C SER A 300 7.62 -20.16 9.03
N LYS A 301 7.77 -21.26 8.29
CA LYS A 301 6.99 -22.52 8.48
C LYS A 301 5.46 -22.29 8.50
N GLY A 302 4.95 -21.42 7.64
CA GLY A 302 3.51 -21.15 7.56
C GLY A 302 2.93 -20.26 8.67
N LYS A 303 3.77 -19.70 9.53
CA LYS A 303 3.35 -18.83 10.64
C LYS A 303 4.20 -17.56 10.70
N PHE A 304 3.57 -16.48 11.15
CA PHE A 304 4.31 -15.26 11.47
C PHE A 304 5.07 -15.45 12.78
N GLN A 305 6.31 -14.95 12.80
CA GLN A 305 7.04 -14.83 14.05
C GLN A 305 6.39 -13.72 14.87
N ASN A 306 5.98 -14.03 16.10
CA ASN A 306 5.51 -13.00 17.02
C ASN A 306 6.63 -12.00 17.26
N LEU A 307 6.39 -10.75 16.85
CA LEU A 307 7.27 -9.66 17.23
C LEU A 307 7.13 -9.44 18.73
N LYS A 308 8.26 -9.41 19.43
CA LYS A 308 8.29 -9.14 20.88
C LYS A 308 7.90 -7.70 21.24
N HIS A 309 7.83 -6.83 20.24
CA HIS A 309 7.57 -5.41 20.40
C HIS A 309 6.33 -5.00 19.61
N SER A 310 5.47 -4.21 20.21
CA SER A 310 4.44 -3.45 19.51
C SER A 310 5.04 -2.15 18.98
N TYR A 311 4.61 -1.69 17.81
CA TYR A 311 5.11 -0.49 17.17
C TYR A 311 3.98 0.51 16.95
N GLY A 312 4.24 1.78 17.23
CA GLY A 312 3.29 2.87 16.99
C GLY A 312 3.21 3.30 15.54
N MET A 313 4.25 3.03 14.75
CA MET A 313 4.27 3.31 13.32
C MET A 313 4.84 2.14 12.54
N VAL A 314 4.25 1.85 11.39
CA VAL A 314 4.74 0.86 10.42
C VAL A 314 4.93 1.54 9.07
N ILE A 315 6.11 1.40 8.49
CA ILE A 315 6.44 1.88 7.15
C ILE A 315 6.61 0.65 6.26
N VAL A 316 5.92 0.64 5.12
CA VAL A 316 6.04 -0.42 4.12
C VAL A 316 6.65 0.18 2.87
N ASP A 317 7.89 -0.18 2.57
CA ASP A 317 8.52 0.20 1.31
C ASP A 317 8.04 -0.74 0.19
N GLU A 318 7.95 -0.21 -1.04
CA GLU A 318 7.39 -0.91 -2.20
C GLU A 318 5.99 -1.47 -1.91
N CYS A 319 5.12 -0.61 -1.37
CA CYS A 319 3.78 -1.00 -0.89
C CYS A 319 2.84 -1.58 -1.97
N HIS A 320 3.21 -1.52 -3.26
CA HIS A 320 2.47 -2.21 -4.32
C HIS A 320 2.47 -3.75 -4.15
N HIS A 321 3.39 -4.29 -3.36
CA HIS A 321 3.38 -5.69 -2.94
C HIS A 321 2.51 -5.95 -1.69
N ALA A 322 2.01 -4.91 -1.03
CA ALA A 322 1.23 -5.05 0.21
C ALA A 322 -0.10 -5.81 0.03
N ALA A 323 -0.58 -5.97 -1.20
CA ALA A 323 -1.72 -6.81 -1.53
C ALA A 323 -1.43 -8.33 -1.44
N SER A 324 -0.17 -8.74 -1.27
CA SER A 324 0.16 -10.16 -1.08
C SER A 324 -0.35 -10.67 0.27
N HIS A 325 -0.69 -11.96 0.33
CA HIS A 325 -1.21 -12.61 1.52
C HIS A 325 -0.32 -12.39 2.77
N ILE A 326 0.99 -12.33 2.58
CA ILE A 326 1.97 -12.14 3.68
C ILE A 326 1.80 -10.76 4.33
N TYR A 327 1.70 -9.69 3.53
CA TYR A 327 1.50 -8.34 4.07
C TYR A 327 0.10 -8.17 4.68
N ILE A 328 -0.92 -8.74 4.03
CA ILE A 328 -2.28 -8.72 4.57
C ILE A 328 -2.29 -9.38 5.95
N CYS A 329 -1.71 -10.57 6.08
CA CYS A 329 -1.60 -11.21 7.38
C CYS A 329 -0.81 -10.34 8.38
N LEU A 330 0.33 -9.78 8.00
CA LEU A 330 1.17 -8.99 8.90
C LEU A 330 0.48 -7.72 9.38
N LEU A 331 -0.16 -6.97 8.48
CA LEU A 331 -0.81 -5.69 8.80
C LEU A 331 -2.15 -5.86 9.51
N TYR A 332 -2.82 -7.04 9.33
CA TYR A 332 -4.14 -7.29 9.87
C TYR A 332 -4.19 -8.35 10.98
N THR A 333 -3.10 -9.10 11.21
CA THR A 333 -3.02 -10.13 12.24
C THR A 333 -2.00 -9.83 13.33
N SER A 334 -1.45 -8.62 13.40
CA SER A 334 -0.69 -8.23 14.59
C SER A 334 -1.61 -8.41 15.80
N PRO A 335 -1.34 -9.37 16.68
CA PRO A 335 -2.21 -9.61 17.81
C PRO A 335 -2.24 -8.36 18.68
N SER A 336 -3.44 -7.92 19.04
CA SER A 336 -3.58 -7.05 20.19
C SER A 336 -2.98 -7.79 21.41
N PRO A 337 -2.28 -7.11 22.32
CA PRO A 337 -1.72 -7.74 23.53
C PRO A 337 -2.72 -8.55 24.35
N ARG A 338 -4.02 -8.36 24.13
CA ARG A 338 -5.11 -9.11 24.79
C ARG A 338 -5.40 -10.50 24.20
N ASP A 339 -4.86 -10.83 23.01
CA ASP A 339 -5.08 -12.14 22.38
C ASP A 339 -4.11 -13.21 22.88
N THR A 340 -3.17 -12.86 23.77
CA THR A 340 -2.22 -13.80 24.38
C THR A 340 -2.69 -14.41 25.70
N GLU A 341 -3.90 -14.06 26.17
CA GLU A 341 -4.49 -14.60 27.41
C GLU A 341 -5.65 -15.60 27.15
N ARG A 342 -5.61 -16.38 26.06
CA ARG A 342 -6.49 -17.53 25.86
C ARG A 342 -5.74 -18.78 25.47
#